data_f28b541e9c3b20aeffa03cf23d051f18
#
_entry.id   f28b541e9c3b20aeffa03cf23d051f18
#
_cell.length_a   1.000
_cell.length_b   1.000
_cell.length_c   1.000
_cell.angle_alpha   90.00
_cell.angle_beta   90.00
_cell.angle_gamma   90.00
#
_symmetry.space_group_name_H-M   'P 1'
#
loop_
_entity.id
_entity.type
_entity.pdbx_description
1 polymer ?
#
loop_
_entity_poly.entity_id
_entity_poly.type
_entity_poly.pdbx_seq_one_letter_code
_entity_poly.pdbx_strand_id
1 'polypeptide(L)'
;MRSVVVDANVLVSFFVDRHAKQRDDADTLLQQAEAGEIAAIVPQFVIFEVAYVLQSLYGYSGERLASLIRDIIAFPGVHIIDDCPWKRIMDVWPDPIPSLADAALAAVALANRYDAVATFDRKLAKRVQDFGVAAYW
;
A
#
# COMPACT_ATOMS: atom_id res chain seq x y z
N MET A 1 0.12 15.84 10.47
CA MET A 1 0.63 14.48 10.24
C MET A 1 0.44 14.14 8.76
N ARG A 2 1.49 13.63 8.13
CA ARG A 2 1.46 13.28 6.71
C ARG A 2 0.71 11.97 6.51
N SER A 3 -0.22 11.93 5.55
CA SER A 3 -0.97 10.73 5.20
C SER A 3 -0.34 10.04 3.98
N VAL A 4 -0.06 8.75 4.10
CA VAL A 4 0.66 7.97 3.08
C VAL A 4 -0.15 6.73 2.75
N VAL A 5 -0.59 6.61 1.51
CA VAL A 5 -1.27 5.40 1.04
C VAL A 5 -0.21 4.34 0.72
N VAL A 6 -0.35 3.15 1.28
CA VAL A 6 0.68 2.11 1.23
C VAL A 6 0.28 1.00 0.27
N ASP A 7 1.14 0.73 -0.71
CA ASP A 7 0.96 -0.35 -1.67
C ASP A 7 1.28 -1.72 -1.05
N ALA A 8 0.68 -2.76 -1.60
CA ALA A 8 0.86 -4.14 -1.12
C ALA A 8 2.33 -4.58 -1.12
N ASN A 9 3.12 -4.20 -2.13
CA ASN A 9 4.52 -4.58 -2.21
C ASN A 9 5.36 -4.10 -1.02
N VAL A 10 4.99 -2.97 -0.42
CA VAL A 10 5.66 -2.45 0.80
C VAL A 10 5.38 -3.37 1.99
N LEU A 11 4.12 -3.76 2.19
CA LEU A 11 3.74 -4.64 3.30
C LEU A 11 4.30 -6.04 3.12
N VAL A 12 4.31 -6.57 1.89
CA VAL A 12 4.93 -7.87 1.61
C VAL A 12 6.41 -7.83 1.93
N SER A 13 7.12 -6.77 1.55
CA SER A 13 8.57 -6.63 1.85
C SER A 13 8.85 -6.49 3.34
N PHE A 14 7.90 -5.98 4.11
CA PHE A 14 8.00 -5.96 5.56
C PHE A 14 8.01 -7.37 6.17
N PHE A 15 7.17 -8.28 5.63
CA PHE A 15 7.05 -9.64 6.16
C PHE A 15 8.04 -10.62 5.57
N VAL A 16 8.45 -10.41 4.31
CA VAL A 16 9.27 -11.37 3.56
C VAL A 16 10.62 -10.74 3.23
N ASP A 17 11.68 -11.44 3.60
CA ASP A 17 13.06 -11.05 3.30
C ASP A 17 13.39 -11.41 1.84
N ARG A 18 12.93 -10.60 0.89
CA ARG A 18 13.11 -10.80 -0.54
C ARG A 18 14.01 -9.75 -1.20
N HIS A 19 14.19 -8.60 -0.56
CA HIS A 19 15.00 -7.50 -1.06
C HIS A 19 15.38 -6.63 0.13
N ALA A 20 16.65 -6.65 0.51
CA ALA A 20 17.12 -6.05 1.77
C ALA A 20 16.80 -4.56 1.89
N LYS A 21 17.05 -3.77 0.83
CA LYS A 21 16.78 -2.33 0.87
C LYS A 21 15.27 -2.03 0.97
N GLN A 22 14.45 -2.76 0.23
CA GLN A 22 13.00 -2.57 0.29
C GLN A 22 12.45 -2.95 1.65
N ARG A 23 12.98 -3.99 2.26
CA ARG A 23 12.61 -4.37 3.62
C ARG A 23 12.97 -3.27 4.63
N ASP A 24 14.18 -2.71 4.53
CA ASP A 24 14.61 -1.60 5.39
C ASP A 24 13.72 -0.37 5.19
N ASP A 25 13.38 -0.05 3.95
CA ASP A 25 12.50 1.07 3.64
C ASP A 25 11.08 0.83 4.21
N ALA A 26 10.56 -0.39 4.09
CA ALA A 26 9.26 -0.76 4.66
C ALA A 26 9.28 -0.68 6.19
N ASP A 27 10.33 -1.19 6.84
CA ASP A 27 10.52 -1.09 8.28
C ASP A 27 10.51 0.37 8.73
N THR A 28 11.25 1.23 8.04
CA THR A 28 11.34 2.65 8.37
C THR A 28 9.97 3.33 8.25
N LEU A 29 9.22 3.04 7.19
CA LEU A 29 7.87 3.59 7.01
C LEU A 29 6.97 3.20 8.19
N LEU A 30 6.95 1.91 8.56
CA LEU A 30 6.11 1.44 9.65
C LEU A 30 6.56 1.98 11.01
N GLN A 31 7.87 2.16 11.23
CA GLN A 31 8.38 2.82 12.43
C GLN A 31 7.90 4.28 12.50
N GLN A 32 7.88 4.99 11.40
CA GLN A 32 7.36 6.36 11.35
C GLN A 32 5.85 6.40 11.64
N ALA A 33 5.10 5.40 11.15
CA ALA A 33 3.68 5.28 11.46
C ALA A 33 3.47 5.03 12.97
N GLU A 34 4.23 4.10 13.54
CA GLU A 34 4.17 3.80 14.97
C GLU A 34 4.52 5.01 15.83
N ALA A 35 5.50 5.80 15.40
CA ALA A 35 5.92 7.02 16.11
C ALA A 35 4.92 8.19 15.95
N GLY A 36 3.90 8.04 15.11
CA GLY A 36 2.92 9.11 14.86
C GLY A 36 3.40 10.19 13.90
N GLU A 37 4.49 9.96 13.20
CA GLU A 37 5.03 10.92 12.22
C GLU A 37 4.23 10.92 10.92
N ILE A 38 3.69 9.75 10.55
CA ILE A 38 2.81 9.59 9.41
C ILE A 38 1.58 8.76 9.80
N ALA A 39 0.51 8.91 9.03
CA ALA A 39 -0.61 7.98 9.02
C ALA A 39 -0.44 7.05 7.81
N ALA A 40 -0.23 5.77 8.06
CA ALA A 40 -0.14 4.77 7.00
C ALA A 40 -1.56 4.33 6.62
N ILE A 41 -2.02 4.77 5.46
CA ILE A 41 -3.37 4.48 4.97
C ILE A 41 -3.33 3.21 4.13
N VAL A 42 -4.06 2.19 4.55
CA VAL A 42 -4.07 0.90 3.89
C VAL A 42 -5.51 0.57 3.47
N PRO A 43 -5.83 0.71 2.18
CA PRO A 43 -7.14 0.28 1.69
C PRO A 43 -7.37 -1.22 1.88
N GLN A 44 -8.61 -1.64 2.11
CA GLN A 44 -8.94 -3.05 2.28
C GLN A 44 -8.45 -3.93 1.13
N PHE A 45 -8.58 -3.43 -0.11
CA PHE A 45 -8.14 -4.22 -1.27
C PHE A 45 -6.62 -4.47 -1.25
N VAL A 46 -5.83 -3.62 -0.60
CA VAL A 46 -4.39 -3.85 -0.40
C VAL A 46 -4.18 -5.04 0.54
N ILE A 47 -4.98 -5.17 1.60
CA ILE A 47 -4.89 -6.31 2.53
C ILE A 47 -5.16 -7.62 1.79
N PHE A 48 -6.19 -7.66 0.95
CA PHE A 48 -6.50 -8.87 0.15
C PHE A 48 -5.35 -9.20 -0.82
N GLU A 49 -4.74 -8.20 -1.43
CA GLU A 49 -3.60 -8.41 -2.31
C GLU A 49 -2.39 -8.94 -1.54
N VAL A 50 -2.08 -8.39 -0.37
CA VAL A 50 -1.01 -8.88 0.51
C VAL A 50 -1.26 -10.35 0.86
N ALA A 51 -2.46 -10.70 1.28
CA ALA A 51 -2.81 -12.08 1.62
C ALA A 51 -2.64 -13.02 0.42
N TYR A 52 -3.10 -12.60 -0.75
CA TYR A 52 -2.96 -13.36 -1.98
C TYR A 52 -1.49 -13.62 -2.32
N VAL A 53 -0.65 -12.58 -2.27
CA VAL A 53 0.78 -12.70 -2.59
C VAL A 53 1.50 -13.59 -1.59
N LEU A 54 1.25 -13.40 -0.29
CA LEU A 54 1.87 -14.23 0.76
C LEU A 54 1.50 -15.71 0.59
N GLN A 55 0.26 -15.99 0.25
CA GLN A 55 -0.21 -17.35 0.03
C GLN A 55 0.34 -17.94 -1.27
N SER A 56 0.22 -17.21 -2.38
CA SER A 56 0.51 -17.73 -3.72
C SER A 56 2.01 -17.85 -4.00
N LEU A 57 2.80 -16.87 -3.57
CA LEU A 57 4.23 -16.81 -3.90
C LEU A 57 5.13 -17.28 -2.75
N TYR A 58 4.69 -17.15 -1.50
CA TYR A 58 5.53 -17.43 -0.34
C TYR A 58 5.01 -18.57 0.54
N GLY A 59 3.89 -19.20 0.17
CA GLY A 59 3.39 -20.40 0.81
C GLY A 59 2.81 -20.22 2.21
N TYR A 60 2.52 -19.00 2.63
CA TYR A 60 1.83 -18.78 3.88
C TYR A 60 0.38 -19.23 3.78
N SER A 61 -0.13 -19.91 4.80
CA SER A 61 -1.51 -20.37 4.81
C SER A 61 -2.05 -20.51 6.25
N GLY A 62 -3.35 -20.68 6.35
CA GLY A 62 -4.02 -20.97 7.62
C GLY A 62 -3.71 -19.95 8.70
N GLU A 63 -3.43 -20.41 9.92
CA GLU A 63 -3.20 -19.54 11.07
C GLU A 63 -1.95 -18.67 10.92
N ARG A 64 -0.93 -19.15 10.23
CA ARG A 64 0.28 -18.35 9.97
C ARG A 64 -0.04 -17.11 9.14
N LEU A 65 -0.84 -17.28 8.08
CA LEU A 65 -1.28 -16.15 7.26
C LEU A 65 -2.20 -15.21 8.04
N ALA A 66 -3.16 -15.79 8.77
CA ALA A 66 -4.09 -15.00 9.59
C ALA A 66 -3.36 -14.17 10.63
N SER A 67 -2.33 -14.71 11.26
CA SER A 67 -1.51 -14.00 12.24
C SER A 67 -0.82 -12.77 11.62
N LEU A 68 -0.27 -12.90 10.42
CA LEU A 68 0.36 -11.77 9.73
C LEU A 68 -0.66 -10.68 9.39
N ILE A 69 -1.83 -11.06 8.93
CA ILE A 69 -2.89 -10.09 8.61
C ILE A 69 -3.37 -9.38 9.88
N ARG A 70 -3.54 -10.11 11.00
CA ARG A 70 -3.87 -9.47 12.29
C ARG A 70 -2.81 -8.46 12.71
N ASP A 71 -1.53 -8.76 12.50
CA ASP A 71 -0.43 -7.86 12.84
C ASP A 71 -0.53 -6.55 12.06
N ILE A 72 -0.83 -6.61 10.76
CA ILE A 72 -1.01 -5.39 9.95
C ILE A 72 -2.19 -4.57 10.49
N ILE A 73 -3.33 -5.21 10.70
CA ILE A 73 -4.56 -4.53 11.11
C ILE A 73 -4.39 -3.84 12.46
N ALA A 74 -3.64 -4.46 13.37
CA ALA A 74 -3.40 -3.95 14.71
C ALA A 74 -2.17 -3.04 14.82
N PHE A 75 -1.42 -2.85 13.73
CA PHE A 75 -0.16 -2.12 13.82
C PHE A 75 -0.42 -0.63 14.11
N PRO A 76 0.28 -0.06 15.12
CA PRO A 76 0.08 1.35 15.48
C PRO A 76 0.39 2.28 14.30
N GLY A 77 -0.52 3.23 14.04
CA GLY A 77 -0.37 4.18 12.95
C GLY A 77 -0.83 3.67 11.59
N VAL A 78 -1.28 2.41 11.50
CA VAL A 78 -1.91 1.86 10.29
C VAL A 78 -3.42 2.06 10.39
N HIS A 79 -3.99 2.65 9.34
CA HIS A 79 -5.42 2.93 9.24
C HIS A 79 -5.99 2.16 8.06
N ILE A 80 -6.79 1.14 8.35
CA ILE A 80 -7.47 0.36 7.32
C ILE A 80 -8.72 1.14 6.89
N ILE A 81 -8.83 1.39 5.58
CA ILE A 81 -9.97 2.12 5.03
C ILE A 81 -10.74 1.24 4.04
N ASP A 82 -12.03 1.46 3.94
CA ASP A 82 -12.91 0.70 3.05
C ASP A 82 -13.27 1.45 1.75
N ASP A 83 -12.67 2.61 1.54
CA ASP A 83 -12.93 3.42 0.37
C ASP A 83 -12.47 2.72 -0.92
N CYS A 84 -13.37 2.69 -1.89
CA CYS A 84 -13.07 2.17 -3.23
C CYS A 84 -13.79 3.06 -4.25
N PRO A 85 -13.17 4.18 -4.65
CA PRO A 85 -13.84 5.21 -5.46
C PRO A 85 -13.92 4.81 -6.94
N TRP A 86 -14.86 3.96 -7.29
CA TRP A 86 -14.99 3.37 -8.63
C TRP A 86 -15.05 4.41 -9.74
N LYS A 87 -15.74 5.52 -9.50
CA LYS A 87 -15.83 6.58 -10.51
C LYS A 87 -14.46 7.14 -10.84
N ARG A 88 -13.65 7.41 -9.79
CA ARG A 88 -12.29 7.91 -9.97
C ARG A 88 -11.36 6.85 -10.54
N ILE A 89 -11.54 5.60 -10.13
CA ILE A 89 -10.78 4.47 -10.68
C ILE A 89 -10.96 4.40 -12.20
N MET A 90 -12.21 4.51 -12.67
CA MET A 90 -12.51 4.42 -14.10
C MET A 90 -11.98 5.62 -14.89
N ASP A 91 -11.63 6.72 -14.24
CA ASP A 91 -10.98 7.86 -14.91
C ASP A 91 -9.51 7.59 -15.23
N VAL A 92 -8.85 6.70 -14.50
CA VAL A 92 -7.42 6.41 -14.64
C VAL A 92 -7.11 4.99 -15.11
N TRP A 93 -8.09 4.11 -15.15
CA TRP A 93 -7.96 2.72 -15.60
C TRP A 93 -8.82 2.47 -16.83
N PRO A 94 -8.37 1.71 -17.84
CA PRO A 94 -7.05 1.03 -17.92
C PRO A 94 -5.92 1.93 -18.42
N ASP A 95 -6.19 3.17 -18.71
CA ASP A 95 -5.21 4.11 -19.23
C ASP A 95 -5.31 5.45 -18.49
N PRO A 96 -4.22 6.02 -17.99
CA PRO A 96 -2.81 5.61 -18.17
C PRO A 96 -2.33 4.50 -17.23
N ILE A 97 -3.15 4.01 -16.30
CA ILE A 97 -2.76 2.95 -15.36
C ILE A 97 -3.39 1.63 -15.79
N PRO A 98 -2.61 0.67 -16.35
CA PRO A 98 -3.17 -0.55 -16.89
C PRO A 98 -3.61 -1.59 -15.85
N SER A 99 -3.02 -1.59 -14.65
CA SER A 99 -3.41 -2.49 -13.57
C SER A 99 -4.57 -1.92 -12.78
N LEU A 100 -5.65 -2.70 -12.61
CA LEU A 100 -6.80 -2.27 -11.82
C LEU A 100 -6.41 -2.00 -10.36
N ALA A 101 -5.58 -2.85 -9.76
CA ALA A 101 -5.13 -2.66 -8.37
C ALA A 101 -4.33 -1.35 -8.22
N ASP A 102 -3.44 -1.06 -9.16
CA ASP A 102 -2.66 0.18 -9.15
C ASP A 102 -3.55 1.40 -9.36
N ALA A 103 -4.51 1.30 -10.27
CA ALA A 103 -5.49 2.36 -10.52
C ALA A 103 -6.34 2.64 -9.29
N ALA A 104 -6.76 1.59 -8.57
CA ALA A 104 -7.51 1.74 -7.33
C ALA A 104 -6.68 2.46 -6.26
N LEU A 105 -5.42 2.10 -6.11
CA LEU A 105 -4.52 2.74 -5.16
C LEU A 105 -4.35 4.23 -5.47
N ALA A 106 -4.07 4.56 -6.73
CA ALA A 106 -3.94 5.94 -7.18
C ALA A 106 -5.23 6.73 -6.97
N ALA A 107 -6.38 6.14 -7.29
CA ALA A 107 -7.69 6.79 -7.15
C ALA A 107 -8.03 7.09 -5.70
N VAL A 108 -7.69 6.19 -4.77
CA VAL A 108 -7.87 6.43 -3.33
C VAL A 108 -7.06 7.65 -2.89
N ALA A 109 -5.81 7.73 -3.31
CA ALA A 109 -4.96 8.86 -2.96
C ALA A 109 -5.49 10.18 -3.51
N LEU A 110 -5.94 10.18 -4.77
CA LEU A 110 -6.49 11.37 -5.43
C LEU A 110 -7.81 11.82 -4.82
N ALA A 111 -8.75 10.89 -4.66
CA ALA A 111 -10.11 11.20 -4.18
C ALA A 111 -10.11 11.76 -2.76
N ASN A 112 -9.22 11.29 -1.92
CA ASN A 112 -9.14 11.69 -0.51
C ASN A 112 -8.06 12.73 -0.25
N ARG A 113 -7.32 13.14 -1.27
CA ARG A 113 -6.23 14.12 -1.16
C ARG A 113 -5.18 13.71 -0.14
N TYR A 114 -4.84 12.43 -0.11
CA TYR A 114 -3.74 11.96 0.73
C TYR A 114 -2.41 12.52 0.23
N ASP A 115 -1.45 12.67 1.12
CA ASP A 115 -0.22 13.41 0.84
C ASP A 115 0.74 12.67 -0.08
N ALA A 116 0.83 11.34 0.04
CA ALA A 116 1.78 10.56 -0.73
C ALA A 116 1.31 9.13 -0.94
N VAL A 117 1.95 8.46 -1.90
CA VAL A 117 1.83 7.01 -2.13
C VAL A 117 3.19 6.37 -1.91
N ALA A 118 3.23 5.33 -1.08
CA ALA A 118 4.41 4.51 -0.85
C ALA A 118 4.30 3.23 -1.68
N THR A 119 5.14 3.10 -2.68
CA THR A 119 5.21 1.93 -3.55
C THR A 119 6.65 1.72 -4.02
N PHE A 120 7.05 0.46 -4.19
CA PHE A 120 8.32 0.12 -4.80
C PHE A 120 8.24 0.02 -6.33
N ASP A 121 7.03 0.09 -6.88
CA ASP A 121 6.82 0.14 -8.33
C ASP A 121 7.11 1.55 -8.86
N ARG A 122 8.24 1.70 -9.55
CA ARG A 122 8.69 2.99 -10.08
C ARG A 122 7.72 3.58 -11.12
N LYS A 123 7.09 2.74 -11.92
CA LYS A 123 6.11 3.20 -12.92
C LYS A 123 4.88 3.76 -12.23
N LEU A 124 4.37 3.10 -11.21
CA LEU A 124 3.23 3.59 -10.43
C LEU A 124 3.59 4.89 -9.72
N ALA A 125 4.75 4.96 -9.07
CA ALA A 125 5.22 6.17 -8.41
C ALA A 125 5.25 7.36 -9.37
N LYS A 126 5.76 7.16 -10.57
CA LYS A 126 5.81 8.20 -11.61
C LYS A 126 4.40 8.65 -12.01
N ARG A 127 3.48 7.71 -12.19
CA ARG A 127 2.11 8.01 -12.59
C ARG A 127 1.34 8.79 -11.54
N VAL A 128 1.49 8.44 -10.26
CA VAL A 128 0.83 9.21 -9.19
C VAL A 128 1.41 10.61 -9.10
N GLN A 129 2.71 10.78 -9.32
CA GLN A 129 3.32 12.11 -9.40
C GLN A 129 2.76 12.93 -10.56
N ASP A 130 2.52 12.32 -11.71
CA ASP A 130 1.92 13.00 -12.87
C ASP A 130 0.50 13.48 -12.56
N PHE A 131 -0.20 12.82 -11.65
CA PHE A 131 -1.52 13.26 -11.16
C PHE A 131 -1.44 14.24 -9.99
N GLY A 132 -0.25 14.61 -9.53
CA GLY A 132 -0.07 15.57 -8.45
C GLY A 132 0.02 14.99 -7.05
N VAL A 133 0.16 13.67 -6.92
CA VAL A 133 0.37 13.01 -5.63
C VAL A 133 1.86 12.69 -5.47
N ALA A 134 2.44 13.05 -4.33
CA ALA A 134 3.85 12.79 -4.07
C ALA A 134 4.14 11.29 -3.97
N ALA A 135 5.32 10.88 -4.46
CA ALA A 135 5.88 9.58 -4.10
C ALA A 135 6.53 9.69 -2.72
N TYR A 136 6.37 8.67 -1.90
CA TYR A 136 6.96 8.65 -0.56
C TYR A 136 8.50 8.52 -0.64
N TRP A 137 8.99 7.72 -1.62
CA TRP A 137 10.41 7.59 -1.95
C TRP A 137 10.74 8.18 -3.32
#